data_f60de63bdb016d053075ce18d9fa0df5
#
_entry.id   f60de63bdb016d053075ce18d9fa0df5
#
_cell.length_a   1.000
_cell.length_b   1.000
_cell.length_c   1.000
_cell.angle_alpha   90.00
_cell.angle_beta   90.00
_cell.angle_gamma   90.00
#
_symmetry.space_group_name_H-M   'P 1'
#
loop_
_entity.id
_entity.type
_entity.pdbx_description
1 polymer ?
#
loop_
_entity_poly.entity_id
_entity_poly.type
_entity_poly.pdbx_seq_one_letter_code
_entity_poly.pdbx_strand_id
1 'polypeptide(L)'
;MRRQFYWNLFDPYITNTRGNTRLDLFLKMHVIAHFYKQKFPIPEINNQMSLKLEDLVSNLDFDTINAHDALADCEFLIHLIKFIAHRLPCFYEEILDTVSKDGFFKKLNSNEVHFHCYFIPRSKTTKAYPFTPVIAEYNLSKYLPIFDLSYDPDLSLIHI
;
A
#
# COMPACT_ATOMS: atom_id res chain seq x y z
N MET A 1 -14.58 -12.43 -7.44
CA MET A 1 -13.53 -12.86 -8.37
C MET A 1 -13.28 -14.37 -8.36
N ARG A 2 -12.82 -15.05 -7.27
CA ARG A 2 -12.55 -16.50 -7.23
C ARG A 2 -13.73 -17.35 -7.70
N ARG A 3 -14.95 -17.04 -7.25
CA ARG A 3 -16.20 -17.73 -7.63
C ARG A 3 -16.49 -17.63 -9.11
N GLN A 4 -16.25 -16.47 -9.73
CA GLN A 4 -16.43 -16.24 -11.17
C GLN A 4 -15.41 -17.02 -12.00
N PHE A 5 -14.14 -17.08 -11.58
CA PHE A 5 -13.15 -17.91 -12.26
C PHE A 5 -13.53 -19.39 -12.20
N TYR A 6 -13.95 -19.90 -11.04
CA TYR A 6 -14.40 -21.28 -10.89
C TYR A 6 -15.58 -21.59 -11.82
N TRP A 7 -16.59 -20.73 -11.88
CA TRP A 7 -17.75 -20.93 -12.76
C TRP A 7 -17.41 -20.88 -14.26
N ASN A 8 -16.37 -20.17 -14.63
CA ASN A 8 -15.89 -20.11 -16.02
C ASN A 8 -14.73 -21.09 -16.32
N LEU A 9 -14.54 -22.11 -15.47
CA LEU A 9 -13.50 -23.14 -15.61
C LEU A 9 -12.06 -22.61 -15.64
N PHE A 10 -11.82 -21.41 -15.08
CA PHE A 10 -10.48 -20.89 -14.86
C PHE A 10 -9.97 -21.27 -13.47
N ASP A 11 -8.65 -21.36 -13.31
CA ASP A 11 -8.02 -21.54 -12.00
C ASP A 11 -8.43 -20.38 -11.07
N PRO A 12 -9.18 -20.64 -9.97
CA PRO A 12 -9.64 -19.59 -9.05
C PRO A 12 -8.50 -18.88 -8.31
N TYR A 13 -7.30 -19.44 -8.34
CA TYR A 13 -6.10 -18.93 -7.69
C TYR A 13 -5.08 -18.32 -8.66
N ILE A 14 -5.38 -18.24 -9.95
CA ILE A 14 -4.46 -17.74 -11.00
C ILE A 14 -3.81 -16.40 -10.64
N THR A 15 -4.50 -15.55 -9.89
CA THR A 15 -3.98 -14.24 -9.45
C THR A 15 -3.00 -14.31 -8.28
N ASN A 16 -2.77 -15.50 -7.69
CA ASN A 16 -1.88 -15.71 -6.54
C ASN A 16 -0.95 -16.91 -6.72
N THR A 17 -0.94 -17.53 -7.89
CA THR A 17 -0.14 -18.73 -8.21
C THR A 17 0.71 -18.45 -9.44
N ARG A 18 1.67 -19.35 -9.72
CA ARG A 18 2.53 -19.27 -10.91
C ARG A 18 3.33 -17.95 -10.99
N GLY A 19 3.80 -17.44 -9.85
CA GLY A 19 4.54 -16.18 -9.80
C GLY A 19 3.68 -14.91 -9.78
N ASN A 20 2.36 -15.03 -9.89
CA ASN A 20 1.46 -13.88 -9.76
C ASN A 20 1.29 -13.51 -8.29
N THR A 21 1.26 -12.22 -8.01
CA THR A 21 1.02 -11.64 -6.68
C THR A 21 -0.07 -10.56 -6.78
N ARG A 22 -0.63 -10.18 -5.63
CA ARG A 22 -1.63 -9.12 -5.56
C ARG A 22 -1.06 -7.93 -4.83
N LEU A 23 -1.27 -6.77 -5.41
CA LEU A 23 -0.91 -5.49 -4.82
C LEU A 23 -2.20 -4.69 -4.53
N ASP A 24 -2.34 -4.22 -3.30
CA ASP A 24 -3.32 -3.18 -2.97
C ASP A 24 -2.65 -1.81 -3.17
N LEU A 25 -2.98 -1.16 -4.28
CA LEU A 25 -2.38 0.12 -4.63
C LEU A 25 -2.85 1.25 -3.72
N PHE A 26 -4.08 1.16 -3.17
CA PHE A 26 -4.60 2.15 -2.24
C PHE A 26 -3.72 2.28 -0.99
N LEU A 27 -3.24 1.15 -0.44
CA LEU A 27 -2.32 1.17 0.70
C LEU A 27 -0.98 1.82 0.34
N LYS A 28 -0.50 1.65 -0.89
CA LYS A 28 0.73 2.30 -1.36
C LYS A 28 0.55 3.80 -1.53
N MET A 29 -0.66 4.24 -1.90
CA MET A 29 -0.98 5.66 -1.97
C MET A 29 -0.94 6.35 -0.60
N HIS A 30 -1.18 5.65 0.52
CA HIS A 30 -0.97 6.21 1.85
C HIS A 30 0.49 6.61 2.08
N VAL A 31 1.42 5.75 1.69
CA VAL A 31 2.87 6.00 1.80
C VAL A 31 3.27 7.17 0.90
N ILE A 32 2.81 7.15 -0.35
CA ILE A 32 3.10 8.22 -1.32
C ILE A 32 2.58 9.57 -0.80
N ALA A 33 1.35 9.62 -0.34
CA ALA A 33 0.73 10.83 0.16
C ALA A 33 1.41 11.37 1.43
N HIS A 34 2.04 10.51 2.23
CA HIS A 34 2.76 10.93 3.42
C HIS A 34 4.19 11.38 3.14
N PHE A 35 4.97 10.55 2.43
CA PHE A 35 6.41 10.76 2.27
C PHE A 35 6.81 11.41 0.94
N TYR A 36 5.99 11.29 -0.09
CA TYR A 36 6.35 11.68 -1.46
C TYR A 36 5.43 12.77 -2.03
N LYS A 37 4.66 13.48 -1.19
CA LYS A 37 3.73 14.54 -1.62
C LYS A 37 4.39 15.60 -2.51
N GLN A 38 5.68 15.90 -2.32
CA GLN A 38 6.41 16.85 -3.15
C GLN A 38 6.77 16.34 -4.55
N LYS A 39 6.88 15.02 -4.70
CA LYS A 39 7.28 14.35 -5.95
C LYS A 39 6.10 13.75 -6.71
N PHE A 40 4.99 13.53 -6.01
CA PHE A 40 3.79 12.93 -6.58
C PHE A 40 2.59 13.86 -6.34
N PRO A 41 1.89 14.28 -7.40
CA PRO A 41 0.77 15.22 -7.27
C PRO A 41 -0.44 14.51 -6.67
N ILE A 42 -0.67 14.71 -5.38
CA ILE A 42 -1.87 14.21 -4.69
C ILE A 42 -2.97 15.27 -4.86
N PRO A 43 -4.16 14.89 -5.38
CA PRO A 43 -5.26 15.82 -5.57
C PRO A 43 -5.82 16.32 -4.24
N GLU A 44 -6.19 17.62 -4.23
CA GLU A 44 -6.92 18.26 -3.13
C GLU A 44 -8.27 18.76 -3.64
N ILE A 45 -9.34 18.26 -3.06
CA ILE A 45 -10.71 18.66 -3.38
C ILE A 45 -11.28 19.39 -2.17
N ASN A 46 -11.72 20.63 -2.34
CA ASN A 46 -12.19 21.49 -1.25
C ASN A 46 -11.17 21.61 -0.11
N ASN A 47 -9.89 21.80 -0.45
CA ASN A 47 -8.75 21.85 0.49
C ASN A 47 -8.57 20.57 1.33
N GLN A 48 -9.04 19.44 0.83
CA GLN A 48 -8.89 18.14 1.48
C GLN A 48 -8.25 17.15 0.52
N MET A 49 -7.31 16.36 1.02
CA MET A 49 -6.66 15.30 0.25
C MET A 49 -7.68 14.25 -0.22
N SER A 50 -7.62 13.89 -1.50
CA SER A 50 -8.36 12.76 -2.03
C SER A 50 -7.43 11.66 -2.52
N LEU A 51 -7.73 10.42 -2.13
CA LEU A 51 -7.05 9.21 -2.60
C LEU A 51 -7.99 8.31 -3.42
N LYS A 52 -9.11 8.86 -3.88
CA LYS A 52 -9.99 8.13 -4.80
C LYS A 52 -9.29 7.97 -6.14
N LEU A 53 -9.48 6.82 -6.77
CA LEU A 53 -8.84 6.51 -8.05
C LEU A 53 -9.17 7.53 -9.14
N GLU A 54 -10.44 7.90 -9.27
CA GLU A 54 -10.92 8.91 -10.22
C GLU A 54 -10.24 10.27 -10.06
N ASP A 55 -10.06 10.72 -8.80
CA ASP A 55 -9.42 11.99 -8.49
C ASP A 55 -7.91 11.93 -8.78
N LEU A 56 -7.27 10.81 -8.45
CA LEU A 56 -5.84 10.60 -8.69
C LEU A 56 -5.53 10.61 -10.20
N VAL A 57 -6.31 9.89 -11.00
CA VAL A 57 -6.06 9.80 -12.45
C VAL A 57 -6.45 11.08 -13.18
N SER A 58 -7.52 11.77 -12.75
CA SER A 58 -7.88 13.09 -13.28
C SER A 58 -6.77 14.12 -13.04
N ASN A 59 -6.12 14.07 -11.87
CA ASN A 59 -5.00 14.95 -11.54
C ASN A 59 -3.70 14.61 -12.30
N LEU A 60 -3.68 13.48 -13.01
CA LEU A 60 -2.58 13.04 -13.88
C LEU A 60 -2.90 13.24 -15.37
N ASP A 61 -3.89 14.06 -15.71
CA ASP A 61 -4.34 14.36 -17.06
C ASP A 61 -4.87 13.15 -17.85
N PHE A 62 -5.40 12.12 -17.14
CA PHE A 62 -6.09 11.02 -17.78
C PHE A 62 -7.58 11.34 -17.98
N ASP A 63 -8.10 10.91 -19.13
CA ASP A 63 -9.52 11.04 -19.44
C ASP A 63 -10.36 10.13 -18.53
N THR A 64 -11.27 10.72 -17.75
CA THR A 64 -12.13 10.01 -16.79
C THR A 64 -13.58 9.90 -17.23
N ILE A 65 -13.89 10.14 -18.51
CA ILE A 65 -15.28 10.12 -19.04
C ILE A 65 -15.98 8.80 -18.73
N ASN A 66 -15.25 7.68 -18.73
CA ASN A 66 -15.77 6.36 -18.44
C ASN A 66 -15.43 5.87 -17.03
N ALA A 67 -15.16 6.76 -16.07
CA ALA A 67 -14.97 6.38 -14.68
C ALA A 67 -16.19 5.58 -14.19
N HIS A 68 -15.94 4.52 -13.40
CA HIS A 68 -16.91 3.51 -12.93
C HIS A 68 -17.26 2.40 -13.94
N ASP A 69 -16.69 2.40 -15.15
CA ASP A 69 -16.62 1.18 -15.93
C ASP A 69 -15.45 0.31 -15.42
N ALA A 70 -15.73 -0.98 -15.22
CA ALA A 70 -14.74 -1.91 -14.65
C ALA A 70 -13.46 -2.03 -15.48
N LEU A 71 -13.55 -1.86 -16.82
CA LEU A 71 -12.39 -1.84 -17.69
C LEU A 71 -11.58 -0.56 -17.51
N ALA A 72 -12.25 0.59 -17.50
CA ALA A 72 -11.60 1.88 -17.30
C ALA A 72 -10.88 1.94 -15.93
N ASP A 73 -11.51 1.44 -14.86
CA ASP A 73 -10.88 1.35 -13.54
C ASP A 73 -9.62 0.49 -13.56
N CYS A 74 -9.60 -0.62 -14.31
CA CYS A 74 -8.40 -1.43 -14.50
C CYS A 74 -7.30 -0.67 -15.26
N GLU A 75 -7.66 0.05 -16.33
CA GLU A 75 -6.73 0.88 -17.07
C GLU A 75 -6.15 2.01 -16.21
N PHE A 76 -6.97 2.65 -15.40
CA PHE A 76 -6.53 3.67 -14.44
C PHE A 76 -5.51 3.13 -13.45
N LEU A 77 -5.72 1.93 -12.90
CA LEU A 77 -4.74 1.30 -12.01
C LEU A 77 -3.42 1.01 -12.72
N ILE A 78 -3.46 0.58 -13.99
CA ILE A 78 -2.25 0.35 -14.81
C ILE A 78 -1.52 1.68 -15.07
N HIS A 79 -2.23 2.74 -15.40
CA HIS A 79 -1.64 4.05 -15.60
C HIS A 79 -1.01 4.58 -14.31
N LEU A 80 -1.71 4.47 -13.19
CA LEU A 80 -1.23 4.93 -11.89
C LEU A 80 0.05 4.20 -11.47
N ILE A 81 0.11 2.87 -11.62
CA ILE A 81 1.32 2.12 -11.26
C ILE A 81 2.51 2.44 -12.18
N LYS A 82 2.27 2.67 -13.48
CA LYS A 82 3.31 3.12 -14.42
C LYS A 82 3.82 4.52 -14.05
N PHE A 83 2.93 5.42 -13.64
CA PHE A 83 3.32 6.75 -13.20
C PHE A 83 4.17 6.69 -11.92
N ILE A 84 3.79 5.84 -10.95
CA ILE A 84 4.59 5.58 -9.74
C ILE A 84 5.97 5.05 -10.12
N ALA A 85 6.06 4.06 -11.01
CA ALA A 85 7.32 3.49 -11.47
C ALA A 85 8.25 4.55 -12.09
N HIS A 86 7.68 5.47 -12.85
CA HIS A 86 8.44 6.55 -13.50
C HIS A 86 8.88 7.65 -12.52
N ARG A 87 7.98 8.08 -11.64
CA ARG A 87 8.24 9.21 -10.72
C ARG A 87 8.97 8.82 -9.45
N LEU A 88 8.77 7.61 -8.98
CA LEU A 88 9.30 7.09 -7.72
C LEU A 88 9.93 5.70 -7.93
N PRO A 89 10.97 5.58 -8.78
CA PRO A 89 11.52 4.28 -9.16
C PRO A 89 12.00 3.45 -7.98
N CYS A 90 12.72 4.03 -7.02
CA CYS A 90 13.18 3.30 -5.82
C CYS A 90 12.00 2.79 -4.97
N PHE A 91 10.93 3.57 -4.84
CA PHE A 91 9.75 3.12 -4.11
C PHE A 91 9.00 2.03 -4.88
N TYR A 92 8.98 2.10 -6.21
CA TYR A 92 8.40 1.05 -7.04
C TYR A 92 9.16 -0.28 -6.91
N GLU A 93 10.49 -0.24 -6.89
CA GLU A 93 11.33 -1.42 -6.62
C GLU A 93 11.02 -2.01 -5.22
N GLU A 94 10.91 -1.17 -4.20
CA GLU A 94 10.51 -1.61 -2.85
C GLU A 94 9.12 -2.26 -2.83
N ILE A 95 8.15 -1.73 -3.61
CA ILE A 95 6.84 -2.37 -3.78
C ILE A 95 7.00 -3.77 -4.36
N LEU A 96 7.78 -3.94 -5.43
CA LEU A 96 8.00 -5.24 -6.07
C LEU A 96 8.68 -6.24 -5.13
N ASP A 97 9.66 -5.80 -4.37
CA ASP A 97 10.37 -6.63 -3.40
C ASP A 97 9.48 -7.10 -2.25
N THR A 98 8.51 -6.26 -1.84
CA THR A 98 7.65 -6.52 -0.68
C THR A 98 6.24 -7.03 -1.04
N VAL A 99 5.90 -7.17 -2.32
CA VAL A 99 4.58 -7.64 -2.74
C VAL A 99 4.36 -9.12 -2.44
N SER A 100 5.41 -9.93 -2.43
CA SER A 100 5.36 -11.34 -2.02
C SER A 100 5.45 -11.45 -0.49
N LYS A 101 4.87 -12.53 0.06
CA LYS A 101 4.95 -12.81 1.50
C LYS A 101 6.41 -12.95 1.95
N ASP A 102 7.22 -13.68 1.19
CA ASP A 102 8.61 -13.94 1.53
C ASP A 102 9.46 -12.66 1.46
N GLY A 103 9.28 -11.85 0.42
CA GLY A 103 9.94 -10.54 0.29
C GLY A 103 9.56 -9.60 1.42
N PHE A 104 8.27 -9.55 1.78
CA PHE A 104 7.79 -8.75 2.90
C PHE A 104 8.45 -9.15 4.23
N PHE A 105 8.48 -10.47 4.55
CA PHE A 105 9.13 -10.95 5.78
C PHE A 105 10.64 -10.75 5.76
N LYS A 106 11.30 -10.92 4.61
CA LYS A 106 12.71 -10.61 4.46
C LYS A 106 13.00 -9.14 4.78
N LYS A 107 12.18 -8.22 4.28
CA LYS A 107 12.31 -6.78 4.55
C LYS A 107 12.05 -6.47 6.03
N LEU A 108 11.03 -7.05 6.65
CA LEU A 108 10.75 -6.86 8.07
C LEU A 108 11.88 -7.35 8.99
N ASN A 109 12.58 -8.42 8.60
CA ASN A 109 13.70 -8.97 9.36
C ASN A 109 15.04 -8.23 9.11
N SER A 110 15.05 -7.21 8.22
CA SER A 110 16.17 -6.29 8.15
C SER A 110 16.15 -5.44 9.43
N ASN A 111 17.27 -5.28 10.11
CA ASN A 111 17.37 -4.46 11.33
C ASN A 111 17.14 -2.96 11.04
N GLU A 112 16.13 -2.64 10.27
CA GLU A 112 15.75 -1.30 9.84
C GLU A 112 14.50 -0.83 10.58
N VAL A 113 14.31 0.48 10.66
CA VAL A 113 13.05 1.08 11.11
C VAL A 113 12.06 1.03 9.96
N HIS A 114 10.89 0.49 10.23
CA HIS A 114 9.79 0.42 9.30
C HIS A 114 8.73 1.47 9.62
N PHE A 115 7.92 1.84 8.63
CA PHE A 115 6.83 2.78 8.81
C PHE A 115 5.50 2.15 8.42
N HIS A 116 4.52 2.24 9.31
CA HIS A 116 3.13 1.94 8.99
C HIS A 116 2.39 3.23 8.66
N CYS A 117 1.97 3.38 7.40
CA CYS A 117 1.21 4.54 6.95
C CYS A 117 -0.26 4.20 6.78
N TYR A 118 -1.12 5.10 7.24
CA TYR A 118 -2.55 4.97 7.04
C TYR A 118 -3.21 6.33 6.77
N PHE A 119 -4.32 6.27 6.06
CA PHE A 119 -5.16 7.42 5.76
C PHE A 119 -6.28 7.54 6.80
N ILE A 120 -6.50 8.73 7.30
CA ILE A 120 -7.59 9.03 8.25
C ILE A 120 -8.76 9.62 7.47
N PRO A 121 -9.85 8.86 7.22
CA PRO A 121 -10.95 9.31 6.37
C PRO A 121 -11.65 10.56 6.88
N ARG A 122 -11.72 10.74 8.21
CA ARG A 122 -12.40 11.88 8.82
C ARG A 122 -11.67 13.21 8.60
N SER A 123 -10.34 13.22 8.76
CA SER A 123 -9.53 14.43 8.59
C SER A 123 -8.93 14.57 7.20
N LYS A 124 -9.07 13.54 6.36
CA LYS A 124 -8.45 13.48 5.02
C LYS A 124 -6.93 13.71 5.06
N THR A 125 -6.28 13.16 6.06
CA THR A 125 -4.83 13.26 6.27
C THR A 125 -4.21 11.88 6.37
N THR A 126 -2.88 11.81 6.22
CA THR A 126 -2.12 10.59 6.44
C THR A 126 -1.30 10.69 7.72
N LYS A 127 -1.12 9.57 8.40
CA LYS A 127 -0.17 9.41 9.51
C LYS A 127 0.77 8.27 9.24
N ALA A 128 1.97 8.36 9.80
CA ALA A 128 2.96 7.29 9.78
C ALA A 128 3.46 7.03 11.18
N TYR A 129 3.61 5.76 11.54
CA TYR A 129 4.22 5.32 12.79
C TYR A 129 5.49 4.54 12.49
N PRO A 130 6.62 4.94 13.07
CA PRO A 130 7.84 4.14 13.01
C PRO A 130 7.67 2.91 13.92
N PHE A 131 8.07 1.75 13.43
CA PHE A 131 8.04 0.53 14.22
C PHE A 131 9.21 -0.39 13.89
N THR A 132 9.49 -1.30 14.82
CA THR A 132 10.38 -2.44 14.58
C THR A 132 9.65 -3.74 14.90
N PRO A 133 9.84 -4.83 14.14
CA PRO A 133 9.27 -6.11 14.51
C PRO A 133 9.94 -6.65 15.77
N VAL A 134 9.15 -7.19 16.69
CA VAL A 134 9.68 -7.94 17.82
C VAL A 134 9.87 -9.37 17.37
N ILE A 135 11.12 -9.75 17.13
CA ILE A 135 11.49 -11.11 16.74
C ILE A 135 11.40 -11.97 18.00
N ALA A 136 10.22 -12.53 18.25
CA ALA A 136 10.07 -13.59 19.21
C ALA A 136 9.98 -14.91 18.45
N GLU A 137 10.54 -15.98 18.98
CA GLU A 137 10.50 -17.35 18.42
C GLU A 137 9.07 -17.94 18.38
N TYR A 138 8.06 -17.11 18.26
CA TYR A 138 6.67 -17.52 18.22
C TYR A 138 6.23 -17.77 16.78
N ASN A 139 5.72 -18.96 16.58
CA ASN A 139 5.08 -19.42 15.33
C ASN A 139 3.71 -18.71 15.15
N LEU A 140 3.73 -17.37 15.06
CA LEU A 140 2.54 -16.55 14.93
C LEU A 140 2.10 -16.53 13.46
N SER A 141 1.23 -17.46 13.09
CA SER A 141 0.75 -17.61 11.71
C SER A 141 -0.13 -16.43 11.22
N LYS A 142 -0.62 -15.59 12.13
CA LYS A 142 -1.57 -14.50 11.79
C LYS A 142 -1.15 -13.10 12.22
N TYR A 143 -0.32 -12.96 13.23
CA TYR A 143 0.03 -11.67 13.81
C TYR A 143 1.54 -11.56 13.98
N LEU A 144 2.09 -10.43 13.63
CA LEU A 144 3.47 -10.08 13.89
C LEU A 144 3.47 -9.05 15.02
N PRO A 145 4.08 -9.32 16.18
CA PRO A 145 4.26 -8.31 17.21
C PRO A 145 5.23 -7.24 16.72
N ILE A 146 4.85 -5.99 16.89
CA ILE A 146 5.67 -4.84 16.55
C ILE A 146 5.80 -3.95 17.78
N PHE A 147 6.93 -3.26 17.89
CA PHE A 147 7.14 -2.21 18.86
C PHE A 147 7.00 -0.85 18.16
N ASP A 148 6.13 0.01 18.71
CA ASP A 148 5.94 1.38 18.21
C ASP A 148 7.05 2.27 18.76
N LEU A 149 7.93 2.73 17.85
CA LEU A 149 9.07 3.57 18.19
C LEU A 149 8.71 5.05 18.44
N SER A 150 7.42 5.40 18.36
CA SER A 150 6.93 6.71 18.79
C SER A 150 6.94 6.89 20.31
N TYR A 151 7.08 5.78 21.04
CA TYR A 151 7.13 5.77 22.50
C TYR A 151 8.53 5.39 22.97
N ASP A 152 8.94 6.01 24.10
CA ASP A 152 10.17 5.64 24.78
C ASP A 152 10.01 4.24 25.38
N PRO A 153 10.84 3.26 25.01
CA PRO A 153 10.75 1.89 25.53
C PRO A 153 10.89 1.84 27.07
N ASP A 154 11.70 2.71 27.66
CA ASP A 154 11.90 2.74 29.11
C ASP A 154 10.67 3.25 29.85
N LEU A 155 9.86 4.11 29.23
CA LEU A 155 8.59 4.59 29.79
C LEU A 155 7.45 3.60 29.57
N SER A 156 7.49 2.80 28.50
CA SER A 156 6.43 1.83 28.20
C SER A 156 6.41 0.63 29.15
N LEU A 157 7.54 0.28 29.74
CA LEU A 157 7.65 -0.81 30.72
C LEU A 157 7.03 -0.47 32.09
N ILE A 158 6.67 0.78 32.33
CA ILE A 158 6.06 1.23 33.62
C ILE A 158 4.54 1.01 33.63
N HIS A 159 3.92 0.69 32.46
CA HIS A 159 2.47 0.55 32.32
C HIS A 159 1.98 -0.88 32.02
N ILE A 160 2.80 -1.90 32.25
CA ILE A 160 2.39 -3.32 32.18
C ILE A 160 2.04 -3.83 33.55
#